data_75be3677933254ea71e30c16ae4f74f0
#
_entry.id   75be3677933254ea71e30c16ae4f74f0
#
_cell.length_a   1.000
_cell.length_b   1.000
_cell.length_c   1.000
_cell.angle_alpha   90.00
_cell.angle_beta   90.00
_cell.angle_gamma   90.00
#
_symmetry.space_group_name_H-M   'P 1'
#
loop_
_entity.id
_entity.type
_entity.pdbx_description
1 polymer ?
#
loop_
_entity_poly.entity_id
_entity_poly.type
_entity_poly.pdbx_seq_one_letter_code
_entity_poly.pdbx_strand_id
1 'polypeptide(L)'
;MKKILLALIAMVACTAVNAKVVKITMKDNVTKVFTTSELSAIDFNDDGSITITSYDNQVLDILKDEIVDVTVSDEEAITDIKSVTLEFNPKLVVALSNGEPLASIADIDPISTRAAHQINFVYPSTDPYGEPVTLSGAMWIPDNIWNAEDDSEGVVLFNHFTTTSSNMLPSIHPSMAFLESWFLANPLNPNYIVVESDYYGLGATNRFPIAFMQSDVNGHASVDALLAARRLLRELSIKSGILNFNVGYSSGGFDALATQRVRDMQFPHNYDVCFDKTFAGGSSSDLKICYKEIVRIGSSNFSATPPILFVATNETQKLGLDYNDVFQESIASKIDEWFLSKKYSPFELTEMVGNDKRIQDIFTAPYLDLESAESKFIQDVFENISLNNGWNANPSQRVFIYHSRKDVKVPVQSGRALLKHLKACGYEPSIIPGATNLQTNFVMPMDHMEGVLPWFVQTLAAIKAWPTMYYEGELNEAYKFLVEQTKNNPIAILRYFESIGFDCRGMIKQLLALDPNLSAGNIDEGTLQSDLAAVCQQLDLNYEDLCEMMEDSGIDFKVFIIDLVNYINENPGQDIFKTDIRTLRSSNDKVNPVEEYENQLNDWLEANGVK
;
A
#
# COMPACT_ATOMS: atom_id res chain seq x y z
N MET A 1 -27.09 26.82 -29.98
CA MET A 1 -25.73 27.31 -30.24
C MET A 1 -25.37 28.59 -29.47
N LYS A 2 -26.00 29.76 -29.69
CA LYS A 2 -25.63 31.00 -28.97
C LYS A 2 -25.71 30.89 -27.42
N LYS A 3 -26.61 30.08 -26.86
CA LYS A 3 -26.69 29.85 -25.39
C LYS A 3 -25.59 28.91 -24.87
N ILE A 4 -25.16 27.93 -25.69
CA ILE A 4 -24.05 27.02 -25.37
C ILE A 4 -22.74 27.80 -25.46
N LEU A 5 -22.56 28.63 -26.48
CA LEU A 5 -21.40 29.51 -26.66
C LEU A 5 -21.26 30.53 -25.52
N LEU A 6 -22.37 31.14 -25.04
CA LEU A 6 -22.35 32.08 -23.91
C LEU A 6 -22.08 31.38 -22.57
N ALA A 7 -22.57 30.16 -22.37
CA ALA A 7 -22.28 29.35 -21.17
C ALA A 7 -20.80 28.94 -21.12
N LEU A 8 -20.22 28.55 -22.27
CA LEU A 8 -18.82 28.17 -22.39
C LEU A 8 -17.86 29.37 -22.28
N ILE A 9 -18.19 30.53 -22.85
CA ILE A 9 -17.42 31.77 -22.68
C ILE A 9 -17.44 32.24 -21.22
N ALA A 10 -18.58 32.12 -20.53
CA ALA A 10 -18.67 32.43 -19.10
C ALA A 10 -17.86 31.43 -18.23
N MET A 11 -17.72 30.17 -18.65
CA MET A 11 -16.96 29.15 -17.93
C MET A 11 -15.45 29.27 -18.16
N VAL A 12 -14.98 29.57 -19.36
CA VAL A 12 -13.56 29.82 -19.65
C VAL A 12 -13.06 31.09 -18.94
N ALA A 13 -13.93 32.09 -18.77
CA ALA A 13 -13.61 33.30 -18.00
C ALA A 13 -13.61 33.04 -16.45
N CYS A 14 -14.22 31.94 -15.98
CA CYS A 14 -14.22 31.52 -14.57
C CYS A 14 -13.14 30.47 -14.25
N THR A 15 -12.24 30.13 -15.18
CA THR A 15 -11.24 29.05 -15.07
C THR A 15 -10.13 29.31 -14.03
N ALA A 16 -10.23 30.33 -13.23
CA ALA A 16 -9.26 30.58 -12.17
C ALA A 16 -9.53 29.80 -10.87
N VAL A 17 -10.67 29.12 -10.71
CA VAL A 17 -11.09 28.63 -9.38
C VAL A 17 -11.55 27.16 -9.30
N ASN A 18 -12.04 26.52 -10.38
CA ASN A 18 -12.52 25.13 -10.29
C ASN A 18 -12.12 24.29 -11.49
N ALA A 19 -11.51 23.13 -11.27
CA ALA A 19 -11.28 22.13 -12.31
C ALA A 19 -12.63 21.52 -12.77
N LYS A 20 -12.82 21.35 -14.07
CA LYS A 20 -14.05 20.88 -14.68
C LYS A 20 -13.75 19.73 -15.64
N VAL A 21 -14.72 18.84 -15.78
CA VAL A 21 -14.73 17.81 -16.83
C VAL A 21 -15.51 18.34 -18.03
N VAL A 22 -14.87 18.35 -19.20
CA VAL A 22 -15.47 18.73 -20.49
C VAL A 22 -15.75 17.46 -21.28
N LYS A 23 -17.03 17.18 -21.54
CA LYS A 23 -17.47 16.04 -22.36
C LYS A 23 -17.96 16.56 -23.70
N ILE A 24 -17.39 16.06 -24.79
CA ILE A 24 -17.81 16.39 -26.17
C ILE A 24 -18.37 15.14 -26.82
N THR A 25 -19.68 15.09 -27.01
CA THR A 25 -20.36 13.97 -27.66
C THR A 25 -20.36 14.17 -29.15
N MET A 26 -19.84 13.19 -29.90
CA MET A 26 -19.71 13.20 -31.35
C MET A 26 -20.92 12.51 -32.01
N LYS A 27 -21.13 12.76 -33.32
CA LYS A 27 -22.22 12.16 -34.12
C LYS A 27 -22.15 10.62 -34.23
N ASP A 28 -20.99 10.05 -34.09
CA ASP A 28 -20.75 8.60 -34.06
C ASP A 28 -21.01 7.96 -32.66
N ASN A 29 -21.57 8.77 -31.75
CA ASN A 29 -21.80 8.43 -30.32
C ASN A 29 -20.52 8.25 -29.50
N VAL A 30 -19.35 8.61 -30.01
CA VAL A 30 -18.13 8.68 -29.24
C VAL A 30 -18.16 9.94 -28.37
N THR A 31 -17.84 9.80 -27.08
CA THR A 31 -17.66 10.94 -26.18
C THR A 31 -16.19 11.12 -25.89
N LYS A 32 -15.66 12.30 -26.20
CA LYS A 32 -14.32 12.72 -25.81
C LYS A 32 -14.41 13.45 -24.49
N VAL A 33 -13.56 13.08 -23.53
CA VAL A 33 -13.54 13.62 -22.17
C VAL A 33 -12.19 14.28 -21.92
N PHE A 34 -12.22 15.49 -21.39
CA PHE A 34 -11.04 16.29 -21.04
C PHE A 34 -11.22 16.90 -19.67
N THR A 35 -10.11 17.11 -18.94
CA THR A 35 -10.14 17.92 -17.72
C THR A 35 -9.55 19.29 -17.99
N THR A 36 -10.09 20.32 -17.38
CA THR A 36 -9.53 21.68 -17.54
C THR A 36 -8.13 21.80 -16.97
N SER A 37 -7.71 20.87 -16.09
CA SER A 37 -6.35 20.78 -15.56
C SER A 37 -5.32 20.26 -16.57
N GLU A 38 -5.74 19.56 -17.64
CA GLU A 38 -4.87 19.07 -18.71
C GLU A 38 -4.75 20.05 -19.87
N LEU A 39 -5.65 21.02 -19.94
CA LEU A 39 -5.79 21.90 -21.10
C LEU A 39 -5.16 23.28 -20.86
N SER A 40 -4.36 23.72 -21.82
CA SER A 40 -3.84 25.10 -21.88
C SER A 40 -4.83 26.06 -22.53
N ALA A 41 -5.64 25.57 -23.51
CA ALA A 41 -6.68 26.35 -24.18
C ALA A 41 -7.80 25.48 -24.73
N ILE A 42 -9.01 26.06 -24.79
CA ILE A 42 -10.13 25.59 -25.59
C ILE A 42 -10.62 26.78 -26.42
N ASP A 43 -10.36 26.73 -27.69
CA ASP A 43 -10.74 27.80 -28.64
C ASP A 43 -11.98 27.40 -29.43
N PHE A 44 -12.97 28.29 -29.40
CA PHE A 44 -14.19 28.17 -30.20
C PHE A 44 -14.03 29.03 -31.45
N ASN A 45 -13.81 28.38 -32.58
CA ASN A 45 -13.55 29.06 -33.85
C ASN A 45 -14.80 29.68 -34.44
N ASP A 46 -14.64 30.68 -35.30
CA ASP A 46 -15.77 31.37 -35.98
C ASP A 46 -16.61 30.45 -36.87
N ASP A 47 -16.01 29.37 -37.39
CA ASP A 47 -16.69 28.34 -38.18
C ASP A 47 -17.49 27.35 -37.30
N GLY A 48 -17.33 27.45 -35.99
CA GLY A 48 -17.98 26.63 -34.99
C GLY A 48 -17.26 25.32 -34.69
N SER A 49 -16.04 25.12 -35.18
CA SER A 49 -15.14 24.07 -34.72
C SER A 49 -14.57 24.37 -33.33
N ILE A 50 -14.04 23.37 -32.65
CA ILE A 50 -13.40 23.50 -31.35
C ILE A 50 -11.95 23.04 -31.49
N THR A 51 -11.02 23.91 -31.15
CA THR A 51 -9.60 23.56 -31.01
C THR A 51 -9.26 23.41 -29.56
N ILE A 52 -8.76 22.26 -29.18
CA ILE A 52 -8.33 21.92 -27.80
C ILE A 52 -6.82 21.81 -27.79
N THR A 53 -6.17 22.58 -26.95
CA THR A 53 -4.71 22.55 -26.77
C THR A 53 -4.39 22.09 -25.36
N SER A 54 -3.61 21.02 -25.22
CA SER A 54 -3.12 20.55 -23.92
C SER A 54 -1.83 21.28 -23.48
N TYR A 55 -1.46 21.13 -22.21
CA TYR A 55 -0.24 21.75 -21.70
C TYR A 55 1.05 21.17 -22.30
N ASP A 56 1.00 19.95 -22.85
CA ASP A 56 2.10 19.33 -23.61
C ASP A 56 2.12 19.76 -25.09
N ASN A 57 1.32 20.78 -25.44
CA ASN A 57 1.17 21.35 -26.79
C ASN A 57 0.60 20.38 -27.84
N GLN A 58 -0.11 19.32 -27.43
CA GLN A 58 -0.92 18.58 -28.39
C GLN A 58 -2.15 19.39 -28.75
N VAL A 59 -2.53 19.36 -30.03
CA VAL A 59 -3.67 20.09 -30.57
C VAL A 59 -4.66 19.10 -31.17
N LEU A 60 -5.92 19.20 -30.76
CA LEU A 60 -7.04 18.46 -31.33
C LEU A 60 -8.08 19.41 -31.86
N ASP A 61 -8.33 19.33 -33.17
CA ASP A 61 -9.40 20.08 -33.84
C ASP A 61 -10.63 19.18 -34.01
N ILE A 62 -11.79 19.65 -33.56
CA ILE A 62 -13.07 18.95 -33.65
C ILE A 62 -14.00 19.80 -34.53
N LEU A 63 -14.39 19.25 -35.67
CA LEU A 63 -15.24 19.97 -36.64
C LEU A 63 -16.66 20.13 -36.06
N LYS A 64 -17.26 21.30 -36.34
CA LYS A 64 -18.62 21.61 -35.90
C LYS A 64 -19.64 20.54 -36.30
N ASP A 65 -19.49 20.01 -37.49
CA ASP A 65 -20.42 19.02 -38.03
C ASP A 65 -20.34 17.66 -37.33
N GLU A 66 -19.29 17.40 -36.56
CA GLU A 66 -19.08 16.16 -35.80
C GLU A 66 -19.63 16.25 -34.38
N ILE A 67 -19.92 17.47 -33.89
CA ILE A 67 -20.34 17.69 -32.51
C ILE A 67 -21.87 17.56 -32.38
N VAL A 68 -22.33 16.73 -31.46
CA VAL A 68 -23.74 16.61 -31.04
C VAL A 68 -24.00 17.47 -29.82
N ASP A 69 -23.16 17.36 -28.80
CA ASP A 69 -23.31 18.08 -27.54
C ASP A 69 -21.97 18.37 -26.86
N VAL A 70 -21.94 19.41 -26.06
CA VAL A 70 -20.79 19.76 -25.19
C VAL A 70 -21.33 20.05 -23.80
N THR A 71 -20.89 19.27 -22.81
CA THR A 71 -21.24 19.50 -21.42
C THR A 71 -19.98 19.78 -20.60
N VAL A 72 -20.14 20.55 -19.54
CA VAL A 72 -19.09 20.83 -18.57
C VAL A 72 -19.67 20.59 -17.17
N SER A 73 -19.02 19.74 -16.41
CA SER A 73 -19.48 19.33 -15.09
C SER A 73 -18.31 19.21 -14.11
N ASP A 74 -18.64 19.12 -12.84
CA ASP A 74 -17.71 18.76 -11.74
C ASP A 74 -17.85 17.28 -11.38
N GLU A 75 -18.46 16.47 -12.26
CA GLU A 75 -18.75 15.05 -12.03
C GLU A 75 -17.64 14.16 -12.58
N GLU A 76 -17.58 12.93 -12.09
CA GLU A 76 -16.71 11.88 -12.62
C GLU A 76 -17.08 11.51 -14.05
N ALA A 77 -16.11 11.01 -14.81
CA ALA A 77 -16.33 10.56 -16.19
C ALA A 77 -15.36 9.46 -16.61
N ILE A 78 -15.88 8.47 -17.34
CA ILE A 78 -15.05 7.49 -18.04
C ILE A 78 -14.37 8.18 -19.22
N THR A 79 -13.04 8.02 -19.30
CA THR A 79 -12.22 8.58 -20.38
C THR A 79 -11.86 7.53 -21.43
N ASP A 80 -11.73 6.26 -21.03
CA ASP A 80 -11.38 5.16 -21.92
C ASP A 80 -11.77 3.81 -21.32
N ILE A 81 -12.05 2.81 -22.18
CA ILE A 81 -12.28 1.41 -21.80
C ILE A 81 -11.45 0.53 -22.72
N LYS A 82 -10.63 -0.34 -22.13
CA LYS A 82 -9.73 -1.24 -22.84
C LYS A 82 -9.90 -2.68 -22.36
N SER A 83 -9.84 -3.65 -23.27
CA SER A 83 -9.61 -5.05 -22.91
C SER A 83 -8.12 -5.25 -22.63
N VAL A 84 -7.79 -5.84 -21.50
CA VAL A 84 -6.42 -6.04 -21.03
C VAL A 84 -6.22 -7.48 -20.53
N THR A 85 -4.98 -7.91 -20.50
CA THR A 85 -4.58 -9.15 -19.82
C THR A 85 -3.76 -8.76 -18.60
N LEU A 86 -4.26 -9.11 -17.42
CA LEU A 86 -3.57 -8.93 -16.16
C LEU A 86 -2.64 -10.11 -15.91
N GLU A 87 -1.53 -9.87 -15.21
CA GLU A 87 -0.46 -10.83 -15.01
C GLU A 87 -0.18 -11.02 -13.51
N PHE A 88 0.07 -12.27 -13.12
CA PHE A 88 0.63 -12.59 -11.82
C PHE A 88 2.06 -13.09 -12.01
N ASN A 89 3.01 -12.23 -11.65
CA ASN A 89 4.43 -12.49 -11.86
C ASN A 89 5.28 -12.21 -10.60
N PRO A 90 5.14 -13.02 -9.53
CA PRO A 90 5.92 -12.82 -8.30
C PRO A 90 7.43 -13.02 -8.48
N LYS A 91 7.88 -13.67 -9.57
CA LYS A 91 9.31 -13.81 -9.90
C LYS A 91 9.99 -12.46 -10.12
N LEU A 92 9.24 -11.45 -10.59
CA LEU A 92 9.75 -10.07 -10.71
C LEU A 92 10.21 -9.51 -9.36
N VAL A 93 9.42 -9.71 -8.30
CA VAL A 93 9.79 -9.23 -6.96
C VAL A 93 11.00 -9.96 -6.42
N VAL A 94 11.11 -11.28 -6.66
CA VAL A 94 12.27 -12.07 -6.25
C VAL A 94 13.53 -11.56 -6.98
N ALA A 95 13.46 -11.33 -8.28
CA ALA A 95 14.57 -10.79 -9.07
C ALA A 95 15.00 -9.38 -8.59
N LEU A 96 14.02 -8.48 -8.36
CA LEU A 96 14.30 -7.14 -7.80
C LEU A 96 14.92 -7.22 -6.40
N SER A 97 14.48 -8.15 -5.56
CA SER A 97 15.07 -8.38 -4.23
C SER A 97 16.53 -8.84 -4.32
N ASN A 98 16.85 -9.61 -5.35
CA ASN A 98 18.22 -10.04 -5.64
C ASN A 98 19.09 -8.94 -6.29
N GLY A 99 18.54 -7.77 -6.54
CA GLY A 99 19.26 -6.65 -7.16
C GLY A 99 19.45 -6.79 -8.68
N GLU A 100 18.60 -7.58 -9.33
CA GLU A 100 18.66 -7.71 -10.79
C GLU A 100 18.19 -6.41 -11.47
N PRO A 101 18.89 -5.95 -12.53
CA PRO A 101 18.50 -4.75 -13.26
C PRO A 101 17.14 -4.90 -13.93
N LEU A 102 16.32 -3.83 -13.98
CA LEU A 102 15.02 -3.84 -14.65
C LEU A 102 15.08 -4.39 -16.08
N ALA A 103 16.13 -4.06 -16.85
CA ALA A 103 16.29 -4.53 -18.21
C ALA A 103 16.44 -6.07 -18.33
N SER A 104 16.95 -6.73 -17.29
CA SER A 104 17.13 -8.21 -17.28
C SER A 104 15.86 -8.95 -16.87
N ILE A 105 14.92 -8.27 -16.20
CA ILE A 105 13.70 -8.89 -15.69
C ILE A 105 12.48 -8.64 -16.59
N ALA A 106 12.60 -7.78 -17.60
CA ALA A 106 11.53 -7.43 -18.52
C ALA A 106 10.95 -8.63 -19.31
N ASP A 107 11.73 -9.68 -19.48
CA ASP A 107 11.36 -10.89 -20.23
C ASP A 107 10.94 -12.07 -19.34
N ILE A 108 10.73 -11.86 -18.03
CA ILE A 108 10.26 -12.93 -17.13
C ILE A 108 8.77 -13.19 -17.39
N ASP A 109 8.46 -14.36 -17.91
CA ASP A 109 7.08 -14.77 -18.19
C ASP A 109 6.22 -14.83 -16.92
N PRO A 110 4.97 -14.33 -16.96
CA PRO A 110 4.03 -14.46 -15.87
C PRO A 110 3.66 -15.93 -15.65
N ILE A 111 3.37 -16.29 -14.40
CA ILE A 111 2.97 -17.65 -14.04
C ILE A 111 1.45 -17.85 -14.05
N SER A 112 0.68 -16.77 -14.09
CA SER A 112 -0.76 -16.78 -14.28
C SER A 112 -1.22 -15.49 -14.93
N THR A 113 -2.30 -15.54 -15.71
CA THR A 113 -2.90 -14.38 -16.36
C THR A 113 -4.42 -14.37 -16.21
N ARG A 114 -5.04 -13.19 -16.31
CA ARG A 114 -6.49 -13.02 -16.30
C ARG A 114 -6.93 -11.93 -17.26
N ALA A 115 -7.95 -12.20 -18.09
CA ALA A 115 -8.59 -11.20 -18.92
C ALA A 115 -9.47 -10.26 -18.09
N ALA A 116 -9.41 -8.98 -18.39
CA ALA A 116 -10.17 -7.95 -17.71
C ALA A 116 -10.45 -6.75 -18.63
N HIS A 117 -11.37 -5.89 -18.21
CA HIS A 117 -11.56 -4.55 -18.77
C HIS A 117 -10.93 -3.52 -17.83
N GLN A 118 -10.05 -2.69 -18.36
CA GLN A 118 -9.56 -1.49 -17.71
C GLN A 118 -10.42 -0.31 -18.11
N ILE A 119 -10.93 0.40 -17.12
CA ILE A 119 -11.69 1.62 -17.27
C ILE A 119 -10.87 2.77 -16.69
N ASN A 120 -10.43 3.68 -17.55
CA ASN A 120 -9.82 4.92 -17.11
C ASN A 120 -10.90 5.94 -16.84
N PHE A 121 -10.75 6.71 -15.77
CA PHE A 121 -11.73 7.72 -15.40
C PHE A 121 -11.08 8.93 -14.76
N VAL A 122 -11.83 10.02 -14.73
CA VAL A 122 -11.49 11.26 -14.03
C VAL A 122 -12.55 11.55 -12.97
N TYR A 123 -12.15 12.23 -11.90
CA TYR A 123 -13.03 12.48 -10.76
C TYR A 123 -12.64 13.77 -10.00
N PRO A 124 -13.61 14.44 -9.35
CA PRO A 124 -13.35 15.62 -8.53
C PRO A 124 -12.64 15.22 -7.23
N SER A 125 -11.68 16.02 -6.81
CA SER A 125 -10.92 15.88 -5.57
C SER A 125 -10.40 17.25 -5.11
N THR A 126 -9.41 17.28 -4.21
CA THR A 126 -8.77 18.50 -3.72
C THR A 126 -7.25 18.46 -3.93
N ASP A 127 -6.68 19.66 -4.18
CA ASP A 127 -5.24 19.84 -4.25
C ASP A 127 -4.60 19.95 -2.86
N PRO A 128 -3.25 20.08 -2.74
CA PRO A 128 -2.57 20.26 -1.45
C PRO A 128 -3.00 21.49 -0.62
N TYR A 129 -3.74 22.41 -1.24
CA TYR A 129 -4.20 23.65 -0.58
C TYR A 129 -5.71 23.62 -0.27
N GLY A 130 -6.37 22.48 -0.53
CA GLY A 130 -7.82 22.31 -0.34
C GLY A 130 -8.66 22.89 -1.49
N GLU A 131 -8.03 23.32 -2.59
CA GLU A 131 -8.76 23.82 -3.76
C GLU A 131 -9.25 22.66 -4.62
N PRO A 132 -10.43 22.80 -5.27
CA PRO A 132 -10.96 21.77 -6.15
C PRO A 132 -10.03 21.47 -7.32
N VAL A 133 -9.82 20.18 -7.59
CA VAL A 133 -9.03 19.67 -8.70
C VAL A 133 -9.69 18.42 -9.30
N THR A 134 -9.47 18.15 -10.58
CA THR A 134 -9.86 16.89 -11.19
C THR A 134 -8.64 15.98 -11.26
N LEU A 135 -8.75 14.80 -10.66
CA LEU A 135 -7.75 13.74 -10.70
C LEU A 135 -8.17 12.66 -11.68
N SER A 136 -7.25 11.76 -12.01
CA SER A 136 -7.49 10.57 -12.81
C SER A 136 -7.14 9.30 -12.06
N GLY A 137 -7.65 8.18 -12.57
CA GLY A 137 -7.38 6.86 -12.04
C GLY A 137 -7.87 5.78 -12.99
N ALA A 138 -7.72 4.54 -12.57
CA ALA A 138 -8.18 3.38 -13.31
C ALA A 138 -8.92 2.38 -12.41
N MET A 139 -9.78 1.57 -13.01
CA MET A 139 -10.33 0.38 -12.37
C MET A 139 -10.28 -0.80 -13.34
N TRP A 140 -10.06 -2.00 -12.78
CA TRP A 140 -10.00 -3.25 -13.55
C TRP A 140 -11.13 -4.16 -13.12
N ILE A 141 -11.90 -4.59 -14.11
CA ILE A 141 -13.07 -5.46 -13.93
C ILE A 141 -12.79 -6.75 -14.68
N PRO A 142 -12.69 -7.91 -13.99
CA PRO A 142 -12.54 -9.20 -14.65
C PRO A 142 -13.65 -9.48 -15.68
N ASP A 143 -13.31 -10.16 -16.77
CA ASP A 143 -14.23 -10.41 -17.88
C ASP A 143 -15.52 -11.12 -17.46
N ASN A 144 -15.43 -12.07 -16.53
CA ASN A 144 -16.60 -12.77 -16.01
C ASN A 144 -17.59 -11.82 -15.28
N ILE A 145 -17.07 -10.81 -14.58
CA ILE A 145 -17.89 -9.77 -13.93
C ILE A 145 -18.43 -8.79 -14.99
N TRP A 146 -17.56 -8.36 -15.92
CA TRP A 146 -17.95 -7.45 -17.00
C TRP A 146 -19.08 -8.02 -17.87
N ASN A 147 -19.00 -9.30 -18.20
CA ASN A 147 -19.99 -10.01 -18.99
C ASN A 147 -21.22 -10.48 -18.19
N ALA A 148 -21.31 -10.14 -16.90
CA ALA A 148 -22.37 -10.55 -15.98
C ALA A 148 -22.53 -12.09 -15.87
N GLU A 149 -21.43 -12.84 -16.01
CA GLU A 149 -21.38 -14.28 -15.76
C GLU A 149 -21.30 -14.55 -14.25
N ASP A 150 -20.61 -13.67 -13.52
CA ASP A 150 -20.48 -13.69 -12.06
C ASP A 150 -20.75 -12.30 -11.47
N ASP A 151 -21.14 -12.25 -10.19
CA ASP A 151 -21.16 -11.00 -9.42
C ASP A 151 -19.81 -10.76 -8.76
N SER A 152 -19.40 -9.49 -8.62
CA SER A 152 -18.24 -9.14 -7.80
C SER A 152 -18.54 -9.34 -6.31
N GLU A 153 -17.56 -9.85 -5.55
CA GLU A 153 -17.62 -9.93 -4.09
C GLU A 153 -17.46 -8.53 -3.47
N GLY A 154 -16.67 -7.66 -4.11
CA GLY A 154 -16.38 -6.33 -3.60
C GLY A 154 -15.37 -5.55 -4.43
N VAL A 155 -14.85 -4.50 -3.82
CA VAL A 155 -13.81 -3.64 -4.40
C VAL A 155 -12.55 -3.67 -3.55
N VAL A 156 -11.41 -3.79 -4.19
CA VAL A 156 -10.08 -3.54 -3.61
C VAL A 156 -9.61 -2.17 -4.09
N LEU A 157 -9.56 -1.21 -3.19
CA LEU A 157 -8.86 0.05 -3.41
C LEU A 157 -7.38 -0.22 -3.21
N PHE A 158 -6.61 -0.24 -4.27
CA PHE A 158 -5.19 -0.44 -4.21
C PHE A 158 -4.47 0.91 -4.26
N ASN A 159 -3.52 1.10 -3.37
CA ASN A 159 -2.67 2.27 -3.32
C ASN A 159 -1.29 1.88 -3.84
N HIS A 160 -0.91 2.40 -5.01
CA HIS A 160 0.30 1.97 -5.70
C HIS A 160 1.58 2.41 -4.97
N PHE A 161 2.66 1.68 -5.18
CA PHE A 161 3.97 2.01 -4.65
C PHE A 161 4.55 3.27 -5.33
N THR A 162 5.74 3.72 -4.89
CA THR A 162 6.39 4.92 -5.38
C THR A 162 6.40 5.00 -6.89
N THR A 163 5.74 6.02 -7.44
CA THR A 163 5.67 6.31 -8.87
C THR A 163 6.11 7.75 -9.09
N THR A 164 7.08 7.95 -9.97
CA THR A 164 7.66 9.26 -10.32
C THR A 164 7.60 9.55 -11.81
N SER A 165 7.22 8.55 -12.62
CA SER A 165 7.14 8.65 -14.07
C SER A 165 5.70 8.69 -14.54
N SER A 166 5.39 9.61 -15.46
CA SER A 166 4.08 9.70 -16.12
C SER A 166 3.73 8.45 -16.95
N ASN A 167 4.71 7.61 -17.26
CA ASN A 167 4.49 6.37 -18.01
C ASN A 167 4.12 5.16 -17.13
N MET A 168 4.16 5.31 -15.80
CA MET A 168 3.91 4.24 -14.83
C MET A 168 2.58 4.38 -14.09
N LEU A 169 1.65 5.12 -14.65
CA LEU A 169 0.40 5.42 -13.97
C LEU A 169 -0.65 4.33 -14.20
N PRO A 170 -1.52 4.06 -13.22
CA PRO A 170 -2.65 3.17 -13.37
C PRO A 170 -3.48 3.43 -14.64
N SER A 171 -3.77 4.70 -14.93
CA SER A 171 -4.59 5.09 -16.11
C SER A 171 -3.88 4.93 -17.45
N ILE A 172 -2.55 4.89 -17.49
CA ILE A 172 -1.76 4.86 -18.72
C ILE A 172 -1.27 3.46 -19.06
N HIS A 173 -0.83 2.70 -18.05
CA HIS A 173 -0.11 1.46 -18.28
C HIS A 173 -0.88 0.22 -17.81
N PRO A 174 -1.64 -0.45 -18.68
CA PRO A 174 -2.45 -1.61 -18.29
C PRO A 174 -1.63 -2.83 -17.85
N SER A 175 -0.38 -2.93 -18.28
CA SER A 175 0.50 -4.07 -17.97
C SER A 175 1.55 -3.76 -16.90
N MET A 176 1.62 -2.54 -16.43
CA MET A 176 2.37 -2.21 -15.20
C MET A 176 1.68 -2.70 -13.95
N ALA A 177 0.58 -3.33 -14.11
CA ALA A 177 -0.08 -4.08 -13.12
C ALA A 177 0.94 -4.94 -12.37
N PHE A 178 1.58 -4.36 -11.44
CA PHE A 178 2.59 -5.00 -10.63
C PHE A 178 1.87 -5.74 -9.50
N LEU A 179 1.58 -5.08 -8.39
CA LEU A 179 0.90 -5.73 -7.28
C LEU A 179 -0.64 -5.71 -7.43
N GLU A 180 -1.20 -4.69 -8.05
CA GLU A 180 -2.64 -4.53 -8.26
C GLU A 180 -3.22 -5.66 -9.13
N SER A 181 -2.54 -6.04 -10.21
CA SER A 181 -2.98 -7.16 -11.04
C SER A 181 -2.92 -8.49 -10.31
N TRP A 182 -2.03 -8.62 -9.34
CA TRP A 182 -1.89 -9.85 -8.56
C TRP A 182 -3.14 -10.19 -7.77
N PHE A 183 -3.93 -9.18 -7.35
CA PHE A 183 -5.20 -9.41 -6.70
C PHE A 183 -6.22 -10.10 -7.61
N LEU A 184 -6.10 -9.93 -8.92
CA LEU A 184 -7.03 -10.48 -9.89
C LEU A 184 -6.47 -11.67 -10.67
N ALA A 185 -5.18 -11.71 -10.95
CA ALA A 185 -4.55 -12.73 -11.80
C ALA A 185 -3.89 -13.89 -11.03
N ASN A 186 -3.97 -13.92 -9.69
CA ASN A 186 -3.41 -14.99 -8.87
C ASN A 186 -4.24 -16.29 -8.95
N PRO A 187 -3.66 -17.45 -8.53
CA PRO A 187 -4.33 -18.75 -8.63
C PRO A 187 -5.54 -18.92 -7.73
N LEU A 188 -5.68 -18.14 -6.66
CA LEU A 188 -6.89 -18.15 -5.82
C LEU A 188 -8.06 -17.41 -6.48
N ASN A 189 -7.76 -16.59 -7.47
CA ASN A 189 -8.69 -15.97 -8.41
C ASN A 189 -9.94 -15.33 -7.76
N PRO A 190 -9.79 -14.34 -6.88
CA PRO A 190 -10.93 -13.68 -6.26
C PRO A 190 -11.72 -12.82 -7.25
N ASN A 191 -13.02 -12.75 -7.08
CA ASN A 191 -13.94 -11.97 -7.92
C ASN A 191 -14.10 -10.54 -7.35
N TYR A 192 -13.02 -9.77 -7.35
CA TYR A 192 -13.01 -8.36 -6.94
C TYR A 192 -12.83 -7.44 -8.14
N ILE A 193 -13.20 -6.18 -7.96
CA ILE A 193 -12.83 -5.07 -8.82
C ILE A 193 -11.69 -4.33 -8.13
N VAL A 194 -10.61 -4.01 -8.85
CA VAL A 194 -9.51 -3.20 -8.32
C VAL A 194 -9.67 -1.77 -8.80
N VAL A 195 -9.46 -0.79 -7.91
CA VAL A 195 -9.53 0.65 -8.18
C VAL A 195 -8.24 1.31 -7.72
N GLU A 196 -7.69 2.21 -8.51
CA GLU A 196 -6.49 3.01 -8.18
C GLU A 196 -6.64 4.47 -8.61
N SER A 197 -6.04 5.37 -7.83
CA SER A 197 -5.80 6.77 -8.20
C SER A 197 -4.43 6.91 -8.88
N ASP A 198 -4.30 7.84 -9.83
CA ASP A 198 -2.98 8.30 -10.32
C ASP A 198 -2.27 9.23 -9.32
N TYR A 199 -2.97 9.75 -8.32
CA TYR A 199 -2.59 10.78 -7.36
C TYR A 199 -2.36 12.17 -7.94
N TYR A 200 -2.31 13.17 -7.04
CA TYR A 200 -2.04 14.55 -7.40
C TYR A 200 -0.61 14.73 -7.91
N GLY A 201 -0.47 15.52 -8.97
CA GLY A 201 0.79 15.77 -9.66
C GLY A 201 1.08 14.75 -10.76
N LEU A 202 0.19 13.78 -10.97
CA LEU A 202 0.27 12.74 -12.00
C LEU A 202 -1.03 12.68 -12.79
N GLY A 203 -1.09 11.91 -13.88
CA GLY A 203 -2.28 11.78 -14.73
C GLY A 203 -2.86 13.13 -15.16
N ALA A 204 -4.14 13.34 -14.88
CA ALA A 204 -4.85 14.58 -15.19
C ALA A 204 -4.24 15.86 -14.56
N THR A 205 -3.38 15.69 -13.56
CA THR A 205 -2.69 16.79 -12.87
C THR A 205 -1.18 16.82 -13.12
N ASN A 206 -0.72 16.17 -14.19
CA ASN A 206 0.71 15.99 -14.50
C ASN A 206 1.54 17.30 -14.53
N ARG A 207 0.91 18.44 -14.75
CA ARG A 207 1.57 19.77 -14.73
C ARG A 207 1.97 20.27 -13.36
N PHE A 208 1.41 19.70 -12.28
CA PHE A 208 1.69 20.09 -10.90
C PHE A 208 2.77 19.19 -10.28
N PRO A 209 3.45 19.61 -9.20
CA PRO A 209 4.37 18.76 -8.47
C PRO A 209 3.69 17.48 -7.95
N ILE A 210 4.44 16.39 -7.87
CA ILE A 210 3.94 15.13 -7.31
C ILE A 210 3.76 15.29 -5.80
N ALA A 211 2.59 14.94 -5.27
CA ALA A 211 2.30 14.93 -3.83
C ALA A 211 2.77 13.61 -3.18
N PHE A 212 4.07 13.30 -3.24
CA PHE A 212 4.61 12.08 -2.68
C PHE A 212 4.56 12.09 -1.16
N MET A 213 3.90 11.08 -0.57
CA MET A 213 3.71 10.92 0.89
C MET A 213 3.09 12.15 1.59
N GLN A 214 2.10 12.77 0.97
CA GLN A 214 1.32 13.85 1.57
C GLN A 214 0.00 13.27 2.10
N SER A 215 -0.10 13.02 3.41
CA SER A 215 -1.17 12.20 3.99
C SER A 215 -2.59 12.66 3.64
N ASP A 216 -2.87 13.96 3.73
CA ASP A 216 -4.22 14.46 3.42
C ASP A 216 -4.52 14.39 1.93
N VAL A 217 -3.59 14.80 1.07
CA VAL A 217 -3.77 14.86 -0.38
C VAL A 217 -3.98 13.47 -0.96
N ASN A 218 -3.10 12.52 -0.61
CA ASN A 218 -3.16 11.17 -1.15
C ASN A 218 -4.34 10.38 -0.57
N GLY A 219 -4.66 10.60 0.72
CA GLY A 219 -5.85 10.03 1.33
C GLY A 219 -7.15 10.48 0.65
N HIS A 220 -7.28 11.78 0.34
CA HIS A 220 -8.39 12.31 -0.44
C HIS A 220 -8.43 11.73 -1.85
N ALA A 221 -7.30 11.73 -2.55
CA ALA A 221 -7.22 11.19 -3.91
C ALA A 221 -7.78 9.75 -3.98
N SER A 222 -7.42 8.89 -3.03
CA SER A 222 -7.87 7.50 -2.99
C SER A 222 -9.35 7.36 -2.58
N VAL A 223 -9.81 8.11 -1.56
CA VAL A 223 -11.23 8.09 -1.15
C VAL A 223 -12.13 8.57 -2.27
N ASP A 224 -11.77 9.66 -2.93
CA ASP A 224 -12.56 10.25 -4.01
C ASP A 224 -12.56 9.35 -5.25
N ALA A 225 -11.44 8.67 -5.56
CA ALA A 225 -11.36 7.66 -6.62
C ALA A 225 -12.33 6.51 -6.36
N LEU A 226 -12.38 5.98 -5.13
CA LEU A 226 -13.31 4.90 -4.78
C LEU A 226 -14.77 5.35 -4.88
N LEU A 227 -15.10 6.55 -4.38
CA LEU A 227 -16.45 7.11 -4.50
C LEU A 227 -16.87 7.27 -5.96
N ALA A 228 -15.98 7.78 -6.81
CA ALA A 228 -16.23 7.93 -8.24
C ALA A 228 -16.39 6.56 -8.91
N ALA A 229 -15.47 5.62 -8.67
CA ALA A 229 -15.55 4.28 -9.21
C ALA A 229 -16.87 3.58 -8.84
N ARG A 230 -17.32 3.68 -7.57
CA ARG A 230 -18.60 3.14 -7.13
C ARG A 230 -19.79 3.75 -7.87
N ARG A 231 -19.76 5.06 -8.18
CA ARG A 231 -20.82 5.72 -8.99
C ARG A 231 -20.78 5.24 -10.44
N LEU A 232 -19.60 5.20 -11.06
CA LEU A 232 -19.44 4.74 -12.44
C LEU A 232 -19.84 3.26 -12.62
N LEU A 233 -19.53 2.39 -11.67
CA LEU A 233 -19.97 0.99 -11.68
C LEU A 233 -21.51 0.88 -11.65
N ARG A 234 -22.18 1.72 -10.86
CA ARG A 234 -23.66 1.79 -10.86
C ARG A 234 -24.22 2.26 -12.21
N GLU A 235 -23.60 3.26 -12.85
CA GLU A 235 -23.97 3.74 -14.18
C GLU A 235 -23.81 2.64 -15.25
N LEU A 236 -22.75 1.86 -15.16
CA LEU A 236 -22.49 0.71 -16.03
C LEU A 236 -23.37 -0.52 -15.69
N SER A 237 -24.20 -0.42 -14.65
CA SER A 237 -24.99 -1.55 -14.13
C SER A 237 -24.17 -2.76 -13.68
N ILE A 238 -22.91 -2.53 -13.27
CA ILE A 238 -22.02 -3.55 -12.76
C ILE A 238 -22.22 -3.68 -11.24
N LYS A 239 -22.50 -4.89 -10.78
CA LYS A 239 -22.63 -5.20 -9.37
C LYS A 239 -21.24 -5.28 -8.72
N SER A 240 -20.91 -4.28 -7.94
CA SER A 240 -19.58 -4.14 -7.33
C SER A 240 -19.42 -4.86 -5.98
N GLY A 241 -20.42 -5.65 -5.55
CA GLY A 241 -20.40 -6.30 -4.23
C GLY A 241 -20.44 -5.33 -3.06
N ILE A 242 -20.43 -5.88 -1.85
CA ILE A 242 -20.52 -5.07 -0.61
C ILE A 242 -19.19 -4.92 0.11
N LEU A 243 -18.20 -5.77 -0.18
CA LEU A 243 -16.90 -5.77 0.48
C LEU A 243 -16.02 -4.64 -0.05
N ASN A 244 -15.27 -4.02 0.86
CA ASN A 244 -14.30 -3.00 0.54
C ASN A 244 -12.98 -3.28 1.26
N PHE A 245 -11.91 -3.43 0.50
CA PHE A 245 -10.57 -3.56 1.07
C PHE A 245 -9.69 -2.40 0.59
N ASN A 246 -8.91 -1.85 1.51
CA ASN A 246 -7.96 -0.78 1.24
C ASN A 246 -6.55 -1.34 1.44
N VAL A 247 -5.73 -1.32 0.40
CA VAL A 247 -4.50 -2.13 0.32
C VAL A 247 -3.36 -1.31 -0.23
N GLY A 248 -2.15 -1.46 0.31
CA GLY A 248 -0.95 -0.83 -0.24
C GLY A 248 0.33 -1.29 0.43
N TYR A 249 1.45 -1.20 -0.31
CA TYR A 249 2.79 -1.53 0.16
C TYR A 249 3.75 -0.37 -0.05
N SER A 250 4.75 -0.20 0.81
CA SER A 250 5.74 0.88 0.72
C SER A 250 5.08 2.26 0.82
N SER A 251 5.28 3.17 -0.15
CA SER A 251 4.51 4.42 -0.22
C SER A 251 3.01 4.15 -0.33
N GLY A 252 2.59 3.12 -1.07
CA GLY A 252 1.19 2.71 -1.10
C GLY A 252 0.67 2.25 0.27
N GLY A 253 1.52 1.68 1.13
CA GLY A 253 1.18 1.39 2.52
C GLY A 253 0.93 2.65 3.35
N PHE A 254 1.72 3.71 3.10
CA PHE A 254 1.45 5.05 3.65
C PHE A 254 0.11 5.59 3.12
N ASP A 255 -0.12 5.50 1.81
CA ASP A 255 -1.32 6.04 1.17
C ASP A 255 -2.59 5.26 1.58
N ALA A 256 -2.51 3.93 1.79
CA ALA A 256 -3.60 3.15 2.34
C ALA A 256 -3.99 3.62 3.77
N LEU A 257 -3.01 3.91 4.61
CA LEU A 257 -3.26 4.46 5.95
C LEU A 257 -3.74 5.91 5.91
N ALA A 258 -3.24 6.72 4.96
CA ALA A 258 -3.73 8.07 4.70
C ALA A 258 -5.20 8.06 4.26
N THR A 259 -5.57 7.10 3.40
CA THR A 259 -6.96 6.83 3.00
C THR A 259 -7.84 6.46 4.20
N GLN A 260 -7.36 5.56 5.06
CA GLN A 260 -8.07 5.21 6.30
C GLN A 260 -8.23 6.43 7.22
N ARG A 261 -7.18 7.27 7.35
CA ARG A 261 -7.22 8.51 8.14
C ARG A 261 -8.27 9.48 7.62
N VAL A 262 -8.29 9.77 6.32
CA VAL A 262 -9.29 10.66 5.70
C VAL A 262 -10.69 10.09 5.88
N ARG A 263 -10.87 8.78 5.66
CA ARG A 263 -12.14 8.08 5.90
C ARG A 263 -12.61 8.23 7.35
N ASP A 264 -11.75 7.98 8.33
CA ASP A 264 -12.10 8.07 9.76
C ASP A 264 -12.53 9.48 10.17
N MET A 265 -11.83 10.49 9.64
CA MET A 265 -12.03 11.88 10.04
C MET A 265 -13.17 12.58 9.28
N GLN A 266 -13.38 12.25 8.01
CA GLN A 266 -14.28 13.00 7.14
C GLN A 266 -15.47 12.19 6.61
N PHE A 267 -15.35 10.86 6.52
CA PHE A 267 -16.38 9.98 5.97
C PHE A 267 -16.78 8.84 6.92
N PRO A 268 -16.90 9.05 8.24
CA PRO A 268 -17.07 7.97 9.22
C PRO A 268 -18.33 7.13 9.02
N HIS A 269 -19.33 7.67 8.29
CA HIS A 269 -20.63 7.03 8.06
C HIS A 269 -20.95 6.76 6.59
N ASN A 270 -19.97 6.94 5.70
CA ASN A 270 -20.17 6.68 4.27
C ASN A 270 -19.87 5.22 3.96
N TYR A 271 -20.89 4.45 3.57
CA TYR A 271 -20.77 3.02 3.28
C TYR A 271 -19.92 2.72 2.04
N ASP A 272 -19.89 3.61 1.03
CA ASP A 272 -19.11 3.42 -0.20
C ASP A 272 -17.58 3.44 0.06
N VAL A 273 -17.15 4.04 1.18
CA VAL A 273 -15.76 4.10 1.63
C VAL A 273 -15.55 3.49 3.03
N CYS A 274 -16.49 2.65 3.47
CA CYS A 274 -16.32 1.88 4.69
C CYS A 274 -15.50 0.62 4.37
N PHE A 275 -14.26 0.56 4.85
CA PHE A 275 -13.39 -0.57 4.61
C PHE A 275 -13.67 -1.71 5.59
N ASP A 276 -13.80 -2.93 5.08
CA ASP A 276 -13.83 -4.15 5.89
C ASP A 276 -12.49 -4.35 6.60
N LYS A 277 -11.38 -4.09 5.88
CA LYS A 277 -10.04 -4.05 6.45
C LYS A 277 -9.09 -3.22 5.59
N THR A 278 -8.17 -2.52 6.26
CA THR A 278 -7.03 -1.83 5.63
C THR A 278 -5.76 -2.66 5.81
N PHE A 279 -5.01 -2.87 4.74
CA PHE A 279 -3.77 -3.64 4.69
C PHE A 279 -2.61 -2.75 4.28
N ALA A 280 -1.70 -2.46 5.20
CA ALA A 280 -0.55 -1.62 4.96
C ALA A 280 0.75 -2.40 5.22
N GLY A 281 1.56 -2.55 4.18
CA GLY A 281 2.88 -3.19 4.27
C GLY A 281 4.01 -2.20 4.07
N GLY A 282 5.11 -2.32 4.85
CA GLY A 282 6.33 -1.54 4.68
C GLY A 282 6.11 -0.01 4.67
N SER A 283 5.18 0.50 5.47
CA SER A 283 4.71 1.88 5.41
C SER A 283 5.65 2.88 6.09
N SER A 284 5.95 3.99 5.41
CA SER A 284 6.68 5.15 5.96
C SER A 284 5.78 6.04 6.82
N SER A 285 5.09 5.48 7.79
CA SER A 285 3.99 6.13 8.54
C SER A 285 4.42 7.38 9.32
N ASP A 286 5.67 7.46 9.76
CA ASP A 286 6.28 8.60 10.44
C ASP A 286 7.53 9.06 9.68
N LEU A 287 7.36 10.10 8.87
CA LEU A 287 8.42 10.60 7.97
C LEU A 287 9.57 11.27 8.75
N LYS A 288 9.28 11.86 9.91
CA LYS A 288 10.31 12.42 10.79
C LYS A 288 11.24 11.31 11.31
N ILE A 289 10.67 10.20 11.75
CA ILE A 289 11.43 9.02 12.17
C ILE A 289 12.19 8.43 10.98
N CYS A 290 11.56 8.28 9.81
CA CYS A 290 12.24 7.80 8.60
C CYS A 290 13.48 8.64 8.28
N TYR A 291 13.35 9.96 8.26
CA TYR A 291 14.47 10.86 8.00
C TYR A 291 15.60 10.69 9.03
N LYS A 292 15.28 10.71 10.32
CA LYS A 292 16.28 10.55 11.39
C LYS A 292 17.01 9.21 11.30
N GLU A 293 16.30 8.14 11.05
CA GLU A 293 16.89 6.81 10.95
C GLU A 293 17.75 6.65 9.70
N ILE A 294 17.34 7.19 8.55
CA ILE A 294 18.14 7.18 7.32
C ILE A 294 19.45 7.96 7.52
N VAL A 295 19.40 9.13 8.18
CA VAL A 295 20.61 9.90 8.52
C VAL A 295 21.51 9.11 9.48
N ARG A 296 20.92 8.44 10.49
CA ARG A 296 21.66 7.62 11.46
C ARG A 296 22.32 6.39 10.82
N ILE A 297 21.60 5.70 9.93
CA ILE A 297 22.11 4.53 9.19
C ILE A 297 23.23 4.96 8.22
N GLY A 298 23.11 6.15 7.63
CA GLY A 298 24.13 6.74 6.76
C GLY A 298 24.13 6.21 5.33
N SER A 299 23.19 5.32 4.98
CA SER A 299 23.05 4.78 3.62
C SER A 299 21.58 4.47 3.32
N SER A 300 21.24 4.38 2.04
CA SER A 300 19.92 3.95 1.58
C SER A 300 20.09 3.11 0.32
N ASN A 301 19.59 1.87 0.35
CA ASN A 301 19.62 0.97 -0.81
C ASN A 301 18.65 1.42 -1.92
N PHE A 302 17.81 2.41 -1.63
CA PHE A 302 16.95 3.09 -2.59
C PHE A 302 17.25 4.59 -2.54
N SER A 303 18.45 4.94 -3.02
CA SER A 303 19.09 6.24 -2.81
C SER A 303 18.30 7.45 -3.37
N ALA A 304 17.38 7.21 -4.31
CA ALA A 304 16.52 8.26 -4.84
C ALA A 304 15.34 8.63 -3.91
N THR A 305 14.92 7.75 -2.99
CA THR A 305 13.73 8.01 -2.14
C THR A 305 13.88 9.26 -1.28
N PRO A 306 15.00 9.52 -0.56
CA PRO A 306 15.13 10.75 0.20
C PRO A 306 15.06 12.02 -0.67
N PRO A 307 15.75 12.14 -1.81
CA PRO A 307 15.55 13.28 -2.72
C PRO A 307 14.13 13.41 -3.24
N ILE A 308 13.46 12.32 -3.63
CA ILE A 308 12.04 12.33 -4.08
C ILE A 308 11.15 12.97 -3.00
N LEU A 309 11.30 12.53 -1.74
CA LEU A 309 10.50 13.04 -0.62
C LEU A 309 10.77 14.53 -0.37
N PHE A 310 12.02 14.95 -0.33
CA PHE A 310 12.38 16.35 -0.10
C PHE A 310 11.88 17.27 -1.23
N VAL A 311 12.08 16.89 -2.49
CA VAL A 311 11.64 17.66 -3.65
C VAL A 311 10.12 17.75 -3.67
N ALA A 312 9.42 16.62 -3.53
CA ALA A 312 7.96 16.60 -3.49
C ALA A 312 7.41 17.48 -2.36
N THR A 313 8.01 17.41 -1.16
CA THR A 313 7.58 18.19 0.00
C THR A 313 7.87 19.69 -0.21
N ASN A 314 9.07 20.05 -0.72
CA ASN A 314 9.41 21.44 -1.01
C ASN A 314 8.42 22.08 -1.97
N GLU A 315 8.10 21.39 -3.06
CA GLU A 315 7.22 21.89 -4.12
C GLU A 315 5.74 21.93 -3.67
N THR A 316 5.24 20.87 -3.04
CA THR A 316 3.82 20.79 -2.64
C THR A 316 3.50 21.66 -1.43
N GLN A 317 4.43 21.80 -0.48
CA GLN A 317 4.25 22.63 0.71
C GLN A 317 4.75 24.08 0.49
N LYS A 318 5.33 24.39 -0.69
CA LYS A 318 5.89 25.70 -1.06
C LYS A 318 6.89 26.22 -0.02
N LEU A 319 7.79 25.34 0.44
CA LEU A 319 8.75 25.70 1.49
C LEU A 319 9.79 26.70 1.04
N GLY A 320 10.08 26.77 -0.27
CA GLY A 320 11.06 27.69 -0.85
C GLY A 320 12.52 27.33 -0.52
N LEU A 321 12.80 26.05 -0.27
CA LEU A 321 14.17 25.57 -0.03
C LEU A 321 14.98 25.68 -1.32
N ASP A 322 16.20 26.25 -1.21
CA ASP A 322 17.18 26.17 -2.28
C ASP A 322 17.81 24.77 -2.31
N TYR A 323 17.69 24.08 -3.42
CA TYR A 323 18.21 22.73 -3.57
C TYR A 323 19.72 22.64 -3.45
N ASN A 324 20.46 23.74 -3.72
CA ASN A 324 21.91 23.79 -3.49
C ASN A 324 22.27 23.82 -1.99
N ASP A 325 21.37 24.30 -1.14
CA ASP A 325 21.55 24.25 0.31
C ASP A 325 21.21 22.85 0.86
N VAL A 326 20.26 22.15 0.24
CA VAL A 326 19.77 20.83 0.70
C VAL A 326 20.68 19.70 0.23
N PHE A 327 21.00 19.67 -1.07
CA PHE A 327 21.67 18.54 -1.70
C PHE A 327 23.10 18.87 -2.14
N GLN A 328 23.92 17.83 -2.23
CA GLN A 328 25.21 17.92 -2.92
C GLN A 328 25.01 18.36 -4.37
N GLU A 329 25.98 19.09 -4.94
CA GLU A 329 25.91 19.65 -6.30
C GLU A 329 25.54 18.60 -7.37
N SER A 330 26.03 17.37 -7.20
CA SER A 330 25.73 16.24 -8.12
C SER A 330 24.25 15.89 -8.19
N ILE A 331 23.46 16.22 -7.17
CA ILE A 331 22.01 16.02 -7.11
C ILE A 331 21.30 17.35 -7.37
N ALA A 332 21.71 18.44 -6.70
CA ALA A 332 21.07 19.74 -6.81
C ALA A 332 20.96 20.22 -8.27
N SER A 333 22.04 20.05 -9.06
CA SER A 333 22.06 20.42 -10.49
C SER A 333 21.17 19.58 -11.40
N LYS A 334 20.55 18.52 -10.86
CA LYS A 334 19.73 17.55 -11.59
C LYS A 334 18.26 17.51 -11.19
N ILE A 335 17.84 18.38 -10.27
CA ILE A 335 16.47 18.35 -9.73
C ILE A 335 15.43 18.48 -10.85
N ASP A 336 15.55 19.45 -11.74
CA ASP A 336 14.59 19.68 -12.83
C ASP A 336 14.56 18.50 -13.82
N GLU A 337 15.75 17.99 -14.17
CA GLU A 337 15.87 16.90 -15.15
C GLU A 337 15.41 15.57 -14.58
N TRP A 338 15.80 15.23 -13.34
CA TRP A 338 15.58 13.92 -12.76
C TRP A 338 14.25 13.82 -12.03
N PHE A 339 13.95 14.77 -11.12
CA PHE A 339 12.84 14.63 -10.18
C PHE A 339 11.57 15.38 -10.62
N LEU A 340 11.70 16.57 -11.23
CA LEU A 340 10.54 17.36 -11.64
C LEU A 340 10.04 17.05 -13.05
N SER A 341 10.87 16.43 -13.90
CA SER A 341 10.50 16.09 -15.29
C SER A 341 9.47 14.98 -15.43
N LYS A 342 9.34 14.10 -14.41
CA LYS A 342 8.46 12.91 -14.39
C LYS A 342 8.72 11.93 -15.54
N LYS A 343 9.95 11.85 -16.00
CA LYS A 343 10.37 10.96 -17.09
C LYS A 343 10.86 9.60 -16.59
N TYR A 344 11.39 9.57 -15.37
CA TYR A 344 12.12 8.43 -14.85
C TYR A 344 11.35 7.73 -13.73
N SER A 345 11.35 6.42 -13.74
CA SER A 345 10.86 5.59 -12.66
C SER A 345 11.74 5.75 -11.40
N PRO A 346 11.25 5.42 -10.21
CA PRO A 346 12.07 5.48 -8.99
C PRO A 346 13.27 4.53 -9.04
N PHE A 347 13.20 3.44 -9.82
CA PHE A 347 14.32 2.53 -10.04
C PHE A 347 15.41 3.19 -10.90
N GLU A 348 15.04 3.79 -12.04
CA GLU A 348 15.97 4.55 -12.89
C GLU A 348 16.59 5.72 -12.12
N LEU A 349 15.80 6.45 -11.33
CA LEU A 349 16.32 7.51 -10.47
C LEU A 349 17.33 6.98 -9.46
N THR A 350 17.11 5.79 -8.89
CA THR A 350 18.06 5.17 -7.96
C THR A 350 19.36 4.79 -8.66
N GLU A 351 19.31 4.27 -9.88
CA GLU A 351 20.52 4.01 -10.70
C GLU A 351 21.27 5.32 -11.02
N MET A 352 20.54 6.40 -11.37
CA MET A 352 21.11 7.71 -11.72
C MET A 352 21.72 8.42 -10.50
N VAL A 353 21.07 8.34 -9.33
CA VAL A 353 21.62 8.84 -8.06
C VAL A 353 22.83 8.02 -7.65
N GLY A 354 22.79 6.71 -7.87
CA GLY A 354 23.79 5.71 -7.54
C GLY A 354 23.29 4.73 -6.48
N ASN A 355 23.29 3.45 -6.82
CA ASN A 355 22.93 2.37 -5.90
C ASN A 355 23.82 2.42 -4.66
N ASP A 356 23.24 2.19 -3.49
CA ASP A 356 23.94 2.18 -2.18
C ASP A 356 24.72 3.48 -1.87
N LYS A 357 24.29 4.61 -2.44
CA LYS A 357 24.96 5.88 -2.19
C LYS A 357 24.81 6.28 -0.73
N ARG A 358 25.89 6.72 -0.12
CA ARG A 358 25.86 7.18 1.27
C ARG A 358 25.05 8.48 1.37
N ILE A 359 24.31 8.65 2.44
CA ILE A 359 23.46 9.82 2.67
C ILE A 359 24.26 11.13 2.64
N GLN A 360 25.51 11.12 3.12
CA GLN A 360 26.43 12.28 3.05
C GLN A 360 26.84 12.67 1.62
N ASP A 361 26.68 11.79 0.65
CA ASP A 361 26.94 12.07 -0.76
C ASP A 361 25.66 12.57 -1.47
N ILE A 362 24.53 12.62 -0.75
CA ILE A 362 23.22 13.11 -1.21
C ILE A 362 22.93 14.49 -0.58
N PHE A 363 23.01 14.59 0.76
CA PHE A 363 22.67 15.80 1.50
C PHE A 363 23.90 16.61 1.91
N THR A 364 23.72 17.93 2.07
CA THR A 364 24.70 18.83 2.65
C THR A 364 24.79 18.65 4.17
N ALA A 365 25.87 19.15 4.79
CA ALA A 365 26.13 18.96 6.21
C ALA A 365 25.00 19.46 7.15
N PRO A 366 24.31 20.60 6.90
CA PRO A 366 23.20 21.05 7.74
C PRO A 366 22.05 20.04 7.83
N TYR A 367 21.76 19.29 6.76
CA TYR A 367 20.69 18.29 6.73
C TYR A 367 21.13 16.91 7.24
N LEU A 368 22.41 16.73 7.54
CA LEU A 368 22.97 15.54 8.20
C LEU A 368 23.13 15.72 9.71
N ASP A 369 23.23 16.96 10.19
CA ASP A 369 23.22 17.29 11.61
C ASP A 369 21.78 17.45 12.10
N LEU A 370 21.25 16.42 12.76
CA LEU A 370 19.87 16.38 13.25
C LEU A 370 19.53 17.51 14.26
N GLU A 371 20.54 18.19 14.79
CA GLU A 371 20.38 19.31 15.73
C GLU A 371 20.50 20.68 15.05
N SER A 372 20.87 20.77 13.78
CA SER A 372 20.89 22.01 13.01
C SER A 372 19.50 22.65 12.89
N ALA A 373 19.45 23.94 12.58
CA ALA A 373 18.19 24.65 12.35
C ALA A 373 17.46 24.15 11.10
N GLU A 374 18.21 23.88 10.03
CA GLU A 374 17.71 23.37 8.75
C GLU A 374 17.12 21.98 8.90
N SER A 375 17.82 21.08 9.58
CA SER A 375 17.33 19.74 9.85
C SER A 375 16.10 19.74 10.77
N LYS A 376 16.07 20.56 11.83
CA LYS A 376 14.90 20.71 12.71
C LYS A 376 13.69 21.24 11.96
N PHE A 377 13.88 22.22 11.09
CA PHE A 377 12.79 22.74 10.26
C PHE A 377 12.16 21.63 9.41
N ILE A 378 12.95 20.84 8.70
CA ILE A 378 12.41 19.76 7.86
C ILE A 378 11.82 18.61 8.70
N GLN A 379 12.37 18.32 9.88
CA GLN A 379 11.78 17.36 10.83
C GLN A 379 10.36 17.78 11.24
N ASP A 380 10.14 19.07 11.53
CA ASP A 380 8.83 19.59 11.88
C ASP A 380 7.85 19.52 10.70
N VAL A 381 8.32 19.80 9.48
CA VAL A 381 7.52 19.64 8.26
C VAL A 381 7.12 18.16 8.07
N PHE A 382 8.07 17.24 8.19
CA PHE A 382 7.79 15.80 8.06
C PHE A 382 6.86 15.27 9.15
N GLU A 383 6.97 15.77 10.38
CA GLU A 383 6.02 15.45 11.45
C GLU A 383 4.59 15.88 11.07
N ASN A 384 4.44 17.08 10.50
CA ASN A 384 3.13 17.62 10.12
C ASN A 384 2.43 16.82 9.02
N ILE A 385 3.18 16.26 8.07
CA ILE A 385 2.63 15.45 6.97
C ILE A 385 2.61 13.95 7.27
N SER A 386 3.13 13.52 8.43
CA SER A 386 3.08 12.13 8.89
C SER A 386 1.67 11.70 9.29
N LEU A 387 1.40 10.40 9.19
CA LEU A 387 0.09 9.82 9.51
C LEU A 387 -0.29 9.97 10.98
N ASN A 388 0.69 9.88 11.89
CA ASN A 388 0.45 9.94 13.33
C ASN A 388 -0.04 11.31 13.80
N ASN A 389 0.23 12.37 13.03
CA ASN A 389 -0.14 13.73 13.41
C ASN A 389 -1.63 14.00 13.15
N GLY A 390 -2.37 14.24 14.23
CA GLY A 390 -3.78 14.63 14.17
C GLY A 390 -4.75 13.51 13.75
N TRP A 391 -4.31 12.27 13.59
CA TRP A 391 -5.20 11.14 13.31
C TRP A 391 -5.81 10.60 14.60
N ASN A 392 -7.11 10.78 14.77
CA ASN A 392 -7.87 10.06 15.79
C ASN A 392 -8.43 8.78 15.18
N ALA A 393 -7.60 7.73 15.15
CA ALA A 393 -7.93 6.47 14.50
C ALA A 393 -9.10 5.77 15.19
N ASN A 394 -10.05 5.28 14.39
CA ASN A 394 -11.27 4.66 14.89
C ASN A 394 -11.07 3.15 15.15
N PRO A 395 -11.03 2.68 16.42
CA PRO A 395 -10.76 1.28 16.74
C PRO A 395 -11.89 0.31 16.36
N SER A 396 -13.03 0.79 15.85
CA SER A 396 -14.04 -0.08 15.24
C SER A 396 -13.65 -0.58 13.85
N GLN A 397 -12.61 0.01 13.26
CA GLN A 397 -12.06 -0.40 11.98
C GLN A 397 -11.00 -1.49 12.17
N ARG A 398 -10.73 -2.24 11.12
CA ARG A 398 -9.72 -3.31 11.14
C ARG A 398 -8.53 -2.93 10.27
N VAL A 399 -7.34 -3.08 10.83
CA VAL A 399 -6.08 -2.74 10.16
C VAL A 399 -5.12 -3.92 10.25
N PHE A 400 -4.37 -4.16 9.18
CA PHE A 400 -3.22 -5.03 9.16
C PHE A 400 -1.97 -4.22 8.85
N ILE A 401 -1.00 -4.25 9.75
CA ILE A 401 0.31 -3.64 9.56
C ILE A 401 1.35 -4.75 9.44
N TYR A 402 2.03 -4.76 8.31
CA TYR A 402 3.17 -5.62 8.05
C TYR A 402 4.43 -4.75 7.91
N HIS A 403 5.52 -5.14 8.58
CA HIS A 403 6.79 -4.44 8.42
C HIS A 403 7.96 -5.41 8.63
N SER A 404 8.85 -5.50 7.65
CA SER A 404 10.04 -6.33 7.73
C SER A 404 11.07 -5.75 8.70
N ARG A 405 11.67 -6.58 9.57
CA ARG A 405 12.59 -6.11 10.61
C ARG A 405 13.91 -5.56 10.10
N LYS A 406 14.40 -6.07 8.97
CA LYS A 406 15.64 -5.63 8.34
C LYS A 406 15.41 -4.58 7.25
N ASP A 407 14.21 -3.98 7.23
CA ASP A 407 13.90 -2.93 6.29
C ASP A 407 14.69 -1.66 6.63
N VAL A 408 15.67 -1.36 5.78
CA VAL A 408 16.50 -0.15 5.85
C VAL A 408 16.05 0.92 4.86
N LYS A 409 15.14 0.59 3.93
CA LYS A 409 14.55 1.54 2.97
C LYS A 409 13.45 2.35 3.63
N VAL A 410 12.61 1.63 4.39
CA VAL A 410 11.61 2.21 5.29
C VAL A 410 11.89 1.67 6.69
N PRO A 411 12.54 2.44 7.56
CA PRO A 411 12.91 1.97 8.88
C PRO A 411 11.72 1.46 9.70
N VAL A 412 11.86 0.26 10.26
CA VAL A 412 10.80 -0.40 11.05
C VAL A 412 10.30 0.45 12.22
N GLN A 413 11.14 1.36 12.71
CA GLN A 413 10.79 2.33 13.76
C GLN A 413 9.59 3.22 13.37
N SER A 414 9.42 3.50 12.07
CA SER A 414 8.25 4.23 11.56
C SER A 414 6.97 3.41 11.74
N GLY A 415 7.00 2.12 11.42
CA GLY A 415 5.87 1.20 11.66
C GLY A 415 5.54 1.05 13.16
N ARG A 416 6.56 0.98 14.02
CA ARG A 416 6.39 0.92 15.48
C ARG A 416 5.79 2.20 16.06
N ALA A 417 6.17 3.37 15.53
CA ALA A 417 5.56 4.63 15.92
C ALA A 417 4.06 4.65 15.59
N LEU A 418 3.69 4.16 14.42
CA LEU A 418 2.28 3.98 14.05
C LEU A 418 1.56 2.99 14.98
N LEU A 419 2.16 1.84 15.26
CA LEU A 419 1.61 0.84 16.17
C LEU A 419 1.34 1.45 17.56
N LYS A 420 2.30 2.20 18.09
CA LYS A 420 2.15 2.92 19.36
C LYS A 420 1.00 3.92 19.31
N HIS A 421 0.85 4.64 18.21
CA HIS A 421 -0.25 5.57 18.00
C HIS A 421 -1.61 4.85 17.97
N LEU A 422 -1.74 3.77 17.21
CA LEU A 422 -2.98 3.00 17.13
C LEU A 422 -3.36 2.35 18.46
N LYS A 423 -2.37 1.82 19.22
CA LYS A 423 -2.60 1.33 20.60
C LYS A 423 -3.17 2.44 21.49
N ALA A 424 -2.67 3.66 21.40
CA ALA A 424 -3.18 4.81 22.15
C ALA A 424 -4.63 5.18 21.73
N CYS A 425 -5.05 4.88 20.51
CA CYS A 425 -6.41 5.04 20.01
C CYS A 425 -7.34 3.86 20.38
N GLY A 426 -6.85 2.82 21.07
CA GLY A 426 -7.67 1.68 21.52
C GLY A 426 -7.62 0.46 20.60
N TYR A 427 -6.65 0.39 19.71
CA TYR A 427 -6.38 -0.83 18.94
C TYR A 427 -5.60 -1.86 19.78
N GLU A 428 -5.91 -3.12 19.57
CA GLU A 428 -5.24 -4.25 20.23
C GLU A 428 -4.43 -5.05 19.20
N PRO A 429 -3.08 -5.06 19.27
CA PRO A 429 -2.26 -5.81 18.33
C PRO A 429 -2.39 -7.31 18.53
N SER A 430 -2.39 -8.06 17.42
CA SER A 430 -2.26 -9.52 17.41
C SER A 430 -1.63 -9.98 16.11
N ILE A 431 -0.72 -10.95 16.20
CA ILE A 431 -0.15 -11.59 15.02
C ILE A 431 -1.15 -12.54 14.36
N ILE A 432 -2.11 -13.08 15.12
CA ILE A 432 -3.10 -14.03 14.61
C ILE A 432 -4.14 -13.30 13.77
N PRO A 433 -4.33 -13.69 12.50
CA PRO A 433 -5.32 -13.07 11.63
C PRO A 433 -6.74 -13.12 12.21
N GLY A 434 -7.40 -11.97 12.26
CA GLY A 434 -8.79 -11.86 12.72
C GLY A 434 -8.98 -11.90 14.25
N ALA A 435 -7.93 -12.09 15.05
CA ALA A 435 -8.03 -12.16 16.51
C ALA A 435 -8.46 -10.83 17.14
N THR A 436 -8.03 -9.73 16.57
CA THR A 436 -8.31 -8.38 17.07
C THR A 436 -8.58 -7.41 15.92
N ASN A 437 -8.81 -6.13 16.25
CA ASN A 437 -8.98 -5.06 15.26
C ASN A 437 -7.65 -4.61 14.63
N LEU A 438 -6.50 -4.98 15.19
CA LEU A 438 -5.17 -4.68 14.66
C LEU A 438 -4.34 -5.97 14.50
N GLN A 439 -4.30 -6.47 13.27
CA GLN A 439 -3.34 -7.51 12.94
C GLN A 439 -1.97 -6.88 12.70
N THR A 440 -0.91 -7.48 13.26
CA THR A 440 0.46 -7.01 13.09
C THR A 440 1.39 -8.15 12.67
N ASN A 441 2.37 -7.84 11.82
CA ASN A 441 3.48 -8.73 11.54
C ASN A 441 4.77 -7.91 11.42
N PHE A 442 5.58 -7.93 12.49
CA PHE A 442 6.89 -7.29 12.57
C PHE A 442 8.02 -8.31 12.72
N VAL A 443 7.73 -9.60 12.54
CA VAL A 443 8.70 -10.67 12.84
C VAL A 443 9.58 -11.06 11.65
N MET A 444 9.18 -10.73 10.43
CA MET A 444 9.87 -11.18 9.22
C MET A 444 11.28 -10.57 9.12
N PRO A 445 12.35 -11.39 9.12
CA PRO A 445 13.74 -10.91 9.10
C PRO A 445 14.21 -10.60 7.65
N MET A 446 13.38 -9.94 6.88
CA MET A 446 13.56 -9.63 5.47
C MET A 446 13.88 -8.15 5.26
N ASP A 447 14.40 -7.81 4.09
CA ASP A 447 14.49 -6.42 3.65
C ASP A 447 13.13 -5.93 3.11
N HIS A 448 13.11 -4.69 2.60
CA HIS A 448 11.90 -4.05 2.08
C HIS A 448 11.27 -4.81 0.91
N MET A 449 12.08 -5.19 -0.10
CA MET A 449 11.59 -5.84 -1.32
C MET A 449 11.23 -7.31 -1.09
N GLU A 450 12.04 -8.02 -0.30
CA GLU A 450 11.76 -9.40 0.09
C GLU A 450 10.43 -9.51 0.85
N GLY A 451 10.08 -8.49 1.63
CA GLY A 451 8.83 -8.43 2.42
C GLY A 451 7.55 -8.30 1.59
N VAL A 452 7.64 -7.89 0.32
CA VAL A 452 6.46 -7.71 -0.56
C VAL A 452 5.66 -8.99 -0.71
N LEU A 453 6.33 -10.09 -1.03
CA LEU A 453 5.64 -11.36 -1.32
C LEU A 453 4.94 -11.97 -0.08
N PRO A 454 5.58 -12.08 1.10
CA PRO A 454 4.89 -12.53 2.31
C PRO A 454 3.71 -11.63 2.70
N TRP A 455 3.86 -10.31 2.59
CA TRP A 455 2.77 -9.37 2.84
C TRP A 455 1.60 -9.61 1.88
N PHE A 456 1.89 -9.77 0.58
CA PHE A 456 0.87 -10.04 -0.44
C PHE A 456 0.11 -11.34 -0.14
N VAL A 457 0.83 -12.43 0.17
CA VAL A 457 0.23 -13.73 0.50
C VAL A 457 -0.73 -13.62 1.68
N GLN A 458 -0.31 -12.97 2.77
CA GLN A 458 -1.14 -12.78 3.97
C GLN A 458 -2.35 -11.88 3.68
N THR A 459 -2.17 -10.84 2.91
CA THR A 459 -3.23 -9.91 2.51
C THR A 459 -4.28 -10.61 1.65
N LEU A 460 -3.83 -11.31 0.59
CA LEU A 460 -4.73 -12.03 -0.31
C LEU A 460 -5.50 -13.14 0.42
N ALA A 461 -4.82 -13.90 1.27
CA ALA A 461 -5.46 -14.96 2.05
C ALA A 461 -6.55 -14.40 2.99
N ALA A 462 -6.26 -13.26 3.64
CA ALA A 462 -7.23 -12.59 4.50
C ALA A 462 -8.45 -12.07 3.70
N ILE A 463 -8.23 -11.48 2.53
CA ILE A 463 -9.31 -11.03 1.63
C ILE A 463 -10.14 -12.21 1.16
N LYS A 464 -9.49 -13.30 0.71
CA LYS A 464 -10.18 -14.50 0.20
C LYS A 464 -10.98 -15.22 1.28
N ALA A 465 -10.47 -15.26 2.51
CA ALA A 465 -11.15 -15.87 3.65
C ALA A 465 -12.28 -14.99 4.23
N TRP A 466 -12.35 -13.70 3.86
CA TRP A 466 -13.22 -12.72 4.52
C TRP A 466 -14.72 -13.11 4.51
N PRO A 467 -15.33 -13.56 3.41
CA PRO A 467 -16.72 -13.97 3.40
C PRO A 467 -17.00 -15.10 4.41
N THR A 468 -16.14 -16.13 4.42
CA THR A 468 -16.25 -17.25 5.36
C THR A 468 -16.13 -16.79 6.83
N MET A 469 -15.22 -15.82 7.09
CA MET A 469 -14.97 -15.35 8.45
C MET A 469 -16.09 -14.46 9.02
N TYR A 470 -16.71 -13.63 8.17
CA TYR A 470 -17.55 -12.53 8.65
C TYR A 470 -19.00 -12.55 8.15
N TYR A 471 -19.29 -13.27 7.07
CA TYR A 471 -20.62 -13.20 6.42
C TYR A 471 -21.38 -14.52 6.37
N GLU A 472 -20.77 -15.66 6.65
CA GLU A 472 -21.40 -16.97 6.60
C GLU A 472 -21.99 -17.44 7.95
N GLY A 473 -22.89 -16.67 8.54
CA GLY A 473 -23.79 -17.05 9.62
C GLY A 473 -23.16 -17.83 10.81
N GLU A 474 -23.55 -19.09 10.99
CA GLU A 474 -23.05 -19.93 12.09
C GLU A 474 -21.54 -20.22 12.03
N LEU A 475 -20.93 -20.17 10.83
CA LEU A 475 -19.48 -20.31 10.67
C LEU A 475 -18.75 -19.10 11.25
N ASN A 476 -19.35 -17.90 11.18
CA ASN A 476 -18.79 -16.72 11.80
C ASN A 476 -18.68 -16.86 13.34
N GLU A 477 -19.73 -17.34 14.01
CA GLU A 477 -19.69 -17.58 15.46
C GLU A 477 -18.70 -18.69 15.83
N ALA A 478 -18.62 -19.73 15.01
CA ALA A 478 -17.62 -20.78 15.18
C ALA A 478 -16.19 -20.27 14.97
N TYR A 479 -16.00 -19.35 14.01
CA TYR A 479 -14.70 -18.72 13.77
C TYR A 479 -14.31 -17.78 14.91
N LYS A 480 -15.21 -16.94 15.39
CA LYS A 480 -14.96 -16.08 16.57
C LYS A 480 -14.57 -16.90 17.80
N PHE A 481 -15.31 -17.98 18.04
CA PHE A 481 -14.96 -18.91 19.13
C PHE A 481 -13.58 -19.53 18.91
N LEU A 482 -13.26 -19.97 17.70
CA LEU A 482 -11.95 -20.53 17.36
C LEU A 482 -10.83 -19.52 17.61
N VAL A 483 -11.00 -18.28 17.15
CA VAL A 483 -10.03 -17.20 17.34
C VAL A 483 -9.79 -16.92 18.83
N GLU A 484 -10.86 -16.86 19.63
CA GLU A 484 -10.73 -16.69 21.09
C GLU A 484 -9.98 -17.85 21.75
N GLN A 485 -10.18 -19.08 21.26
CA GLN A 485 -9.47 -20.26 21.77
C GLN A 485 -8.01 -20.31 21.30
N THR A 486 -7.69 -19.76 20.13
CA THR A 486 -6.34 -19.80 19.55
C THR A 486 -5.49 -18.58 19.90
N LYS A 487 -6.12 -17.46 20.23
CA LYS A 487 -5.47 -16.17 20.55
C LYS A 487 -4.32 -16.30 21.55
N ASN A 488 -4.50 -17.13 22.57
CA ASN A 488 -3.52 -17.39 23.62
C ASN A 488 -3.00 -18.84 23.61
N ASN A 489 -3.29 -19.62 22.57
CA ASN A 489 -2.82 -21.00 22.50
C ASN A 489 -1.35 -21.03 22.05
N PRO A 490 -0.40 -21.50 22.89
CA PRO A 490 1.02 -21.47 22.57
C PRO A 490 1.38 -22.29 21.32
N ILE A 491 0.63 -23.36 21.03
CA ILE A 491 0.85 -24.17 19.82
C ILE A 491 0.35 -23.45 18.56
N ALA A 492 -0.75 -22.72 18.63
CA ALA A 492 -1.25 -21.94 17.49
C ALA A 492 -0.28 -20.79 17.17
N ILE A 493 0.23 -20.11 18.19
CA ILE A 493 1.25 -19.07 18.05
C ILE A 493 2.54 -19.65 17.47
N LEU A 494 3.01 -20.79 18.00
CA LEU A 494 4.19 -21.49 17.49
C LEU A 494 4.04 -21.87 16.02
N ARG A 495 2.91 -22.47 15.63
CA ARG A 495 2.61 -22.81 14.22
C ARG A 495 2.65 -21.59 13.31
N TYR A 496 2.04 -20.51 13.75
CA TYR A 496 2.02 -19.28 12.96
C TYR A 496 3.43 -18.72 12.76
N PHE A 497 4.24 -18.65 13.82
CA PHE A 497 5.63 -18.20 13.70
C PHE A 497 6.46 -19.06 12.73
N GLU A 498 6.28 -20.38 12.77
CA GLU A 498 6.99 -21.26 11.84
C GLU A 498 6.49 -21.15 10.40
N SER A 499 5.18 -20.93 10.19
CA SER A 499 4.62 -20.73 8.85
C SER A 499 5.17 -19.48 8.16
N ILE A 500 5.54 -18.48 8.95
CA ILE A 500 6.17 -17.24 8.47
C ILE A 500 7.71 -17.27 8.50
N GLY A 501 8.31 -18.45 8.77
CA GLY A 501 9.76 -18.66 8.70
C GLY A 501 10.56 -18.32 9.95
N PHE A 502 9.92 -18.16 11.13
CA PHE A 502 10.62 -17.96 12.40
C PHE A 502 10.79 -19.27 13.14
N ASP A 503 12.06 -19.73 13.35
CA ASP A 503 12.37 -21.00 14.00
C ASP A 503 12.22 -20.94 15.54
N CYS A 504 11.00 -20.87 16.02
CA CYS A 504 10.69 -20.97 17.45
C CYS A 504 11.10 -22.31 18.04
N ARG A 505 10.96 -23.42 17.29
CA ARG A 505 11.31 -24.77 17.79
C ARG A 505 12.81 -24.90 18.08
N GLY A 506 13.64 -24.41 17.14
CA GLY A 506 15.09 -24.38 17.35
C GLY A 506 15.49 -23.61 18.60
N MET A 507 14.86 -22.45 18.81
CA MET A 507 15.07 -21.62 19.99
C MET A 507 14.66 -22.35 21.29
N ILE A 508 13.48 -22.94 21.33
CA ILE A 508 12.97 -23.66 22.50
C ILE A 508 13.82 -24.91 22.79
N LYS A 509 14.20 -25.64 21.75
CA LYS A 509 15.10 -26.80 21.90
C LYS A 509 16.42 -26.41 22.56
N GLN A 510 17.00 -25.29 22.18
CA GLN A 510 18.24 -24.77 22.78
C GLN A 510 18.00 -24.31 24.23
N LEU A 511 16.88 -23.64 24.51
CA LEU A 511 16.51 -23.21 25.84
C LEU A 511 16.36 -24.40 26.81
N LEU A 512 15.63 -25.45 26.40
CA LEU A 512 15.46 -26.66 27.21
C LEU A 512 16.77 -27.44 27.39
N ALA A 513 17.71 -27.32 26.46
CA ALA A 513 19.05 -27.91 26.60
C ALA A 513 19.94 -27.10 27.58
N LEU A 514 19.74 -25.78 27.63
CA LEU A 514 20.49 -24.88 28.50
C LEU A 514 20.02 -24.97 29.95
N ASP A 515 18.71 -25.02 30.19
CA ASP A 515 18.12 -25.15 31.52
C ASP A 515 17.28 -26.44 31.67
N PRO A 516 17.86 -27.52 32.22
CA PRO A 516 17.13 -28.77 32.47
C PRO A 516 15.95 -28.64 33.45
N ASN A 517 15.90 -27.60 34.29
CA ASN A 517 14.78 -27.39 35.22
C ASN A 517 13.50 -27.04 34.50
N LEU A 518 13.60 -26.35 33.36
CA LEU A 518 12.45 -26.06 32.48
C LEU A 518 11.80 -27.36 31.99
N SER A 519 12.62 -28.35 31.59
CA SER A 519 12.12 -29.67 31.15
C SER A 519 11.46 -30.45 32.31
N ALA A 520 11.76 -30.13 33.54
CA ALA A 520 11.16 -30.73 34.74
C ALA A 520 9.91 -29.96 35.24
N GLY A 521 9.49 -28.89 34.53
CA GLY A 521 8.36 -28.04 34.92
C GLY A 521 8.63 -27.07 36.06
N ASN A 522 9.90 -26.89 36.43
CA ASN A 522 10.31 -25.95 37.48
C ASN A 522 10.78 -24.65 36.83
N ILE A 523 9.86 -23.73 36.65
CA ILE A 523 10.12 -22.45 35.97
C ILE A 523 10.40 -21.37 37.02
N ASP A 524 11.65 -20.90 37.08
CA ASP A 524 12.02 -19.68 37.81
C ASP A 524 12.13 -18.52 36.84
N GLU A 525 11.26 -17.54 36.99
CA GLU A 525 11.15 -16.42 36.06
C GLU A 525 12.40 -15.56 35.93
N GLY A 526 13.19 -15.43 37.02
CA GLY A 526 14.44 -14.68 37.01
C GLY A 526 15.51 -15.37 36.16
N THR A 527 15.62 -16.69 36.33
CA THR A 527 16.55 -17.54 35.57
C THR A 527 16.13 -17.62 34.09
N LEU A 528 14.82 -17.78 33.81
CA LEU A 528 14.29 -17.85 32.45
C LEU A 528 14.71 -16.64 31.58
N GLN A 529 14.66 -15.44 32.14
CA GLN A 529 15.07 -14.24 31.38
C GLN A 529 16.56 -14.28 31.00
N SER A 530 17.43 -14.72 31.92
CA SER A 530 18.86 -14.83 31.62
C SER A 530 19.16 -15.93 30.61
N ASP A 531 18.43 -17.05 30.68
CA ASP A 531 18.57 -18.17 29.77
C ASP A 531 18.08 -17.85 28.37
N LEU A 532 16.94 -17.14 28.25
CA LEU A 532 16.45 -16.60 26.97
C LEU A 532 17.45 -15.65 26.33
N ALA A 533 18.04 -14.74 27.12
CA ALA A 533 19.06 -13.82 26.62
C ALA A 533 20.31 -14.58 26.12
N ALA A 534 20.73 -15.64 26.84
CA ALA A 534 21.86 -16.48 26.45
C ALA A 534 21.57 -17.30 25.18
N VAL A 535 20.36 -17.83 25.00
CA VAL A 535 19.93 -18.54 23.79
C VAL A 535 19.87 -17.56 22.59
N CYS A 536 19.30 -16.37 22.79
CA CYS A 536 19.28 -15.34 21.76
C CYS A 536 20.69 -14.99 21.29
N GLN A 537 21.64 -14.83 22.22
CA GLN A 537 23.04 -14.56 21.88
C GLN A 537 23.68 -15.70 21.06
N GLN A 538 23.35 -16.97 21.37
CA GLN A 538 23.85 -18.13 20.61
C GLN A 538 23.27 -18.17 19.18
N LEU A 539 22.08 -17.63 18.99
CA LEU A 539 21.39 -17.54 17.69
C LEU A 539 21.67 -16.24 16.95
N ASP A 540 22.61 -15.43 17.42
CA ASP A 540 22.91 -14.08 16.88
C ASP A 540 21.66 -13.17 16.87
N LEU A 541 20.81 -13.29 17.89
CA LEU A 541 19.62 -12.49 18.12
C LEU A 541 19.82 -11.57 19.33
N ASN A 542 19.29 -10.36 19.25
CA ASN A 542 19.19 -9.48 20.40
C ASN A 542 17.92 -9.84 21.21
N TYR A 543 18.06 -10.14 22.50
CA TYR A 543 16.93 -10.51 23.36
C TYR A 543 15.91 -9.37 23.52
N GLU A 544 16.38 -8.13 23.69
CA GLU A 544 15.50 -6.95 23.84
C GLU A 544 14.71 -6.70 22.56
N ASP A 545 15.37 -6.79 21.40
CA ASP A 545 14.72 -6.67 20.10
C ASP A 545 13.66 -7.78 19.88
N LEU A 546 13.94 -9.00 20.36
CA LEU A 546 13.00 -10.11 20.26
C LEU A 546 11.77 -9.89 21.17
N CYS A 547 11.98 -9.44 22.39
CA CYS A 547 10.88 -9.11 23.31
C CYS A 547 10.01 -7.98 22.72
N GLU A 548 10.63 -6.94 22.20
CA GLU A 548 9.94 -5.82 21.57
C GLU A 548 9.15 -6.28 20.33
N MET A 549 9.74 -7.13 19.50
CA MET A 549 9.07 -7.73 18.34
C MET A 549 7.84 -8.56 18.72
N MET A 550 7.94 -9.35 19.79
CA MET A 550 6.81 -10.15 20.29
C MET A 550 5.71 -9.25 20.86
N GLU A 551 6.09 -8.21 21.62
CA GLU A 551 5.14 -7.23 22.15
C GLU A 551 4.42 -6.46 21.02
N ASP A 552 5.12 -6.09 19.94
CA ASP A 552 4.54 -5.51 18.73
C ASP A 552 3.52 -6.46 18.06
N SER A 553 3.69 -7.75 18.26
CA SER A 553 2.78 -8.80 17.80
C SER A 553 1.65 -9.12 18.78
N GLY A 554 1.55 -8.38 19.90
CA GLY A 554 0.57 -8.61 20.94
C GLY A 554 0.87 -9.82 21.84
N ILE A 555 2.13 -10.27 21.87
CA ILE A 555 2.58 -11.46 22.63
C ILE A 555 3.56 -11.03 23.70
N ASP A 556 3.26 -11.38 24.96
CA ASP A 556 4.27 -11.38 26.01
C ASP A 556 5.20 -12.58 25.80
N PHE A 557 6.43 -12.32 25.36
CA PHE A 557 7.37 -13.38 25.00
C PHE A 557 7.66 -14.34 26.14
N LYS A 558 7.78 -13.83 27.36
CA LYS A 558 8.06 -14.64 28.55
C LYS A 558 6.89 -15.55 28.88
N VAL A 559 5.67 -14.99 28.86
CA VAL A 559 4.43 -15.77 29.08
C VAL A 559 4.28 -16.83 28.00
N PHE A 560 4.51 -16.50 26.74
CA PHE A 560 4.45 -17.45 25.63
C PHE A 560 5.40 -18.65 25.83
N ILE A 561 6.65 -18.39 26.24
CA ILE A 561 7.62 -19.48 26.51
C ILE A 561 7.19 -20.33 27.70
N ILE A 562 6.70 -19.73 28.78
CA ILE A 562 6.18 -20.45 29.93
C ILE A 562 5.02 -21.37 29.54
N ASP A 563 4.04 -20.83 28.81
CA ASP A 563 2.87 -21.58 28.36
C ASP A 563 3.25 -22.73 27.43
N LEU A 564 4.23 -22.51 26.55
CA LEU A 564 4.73 -23.54 25.65
C LEU A 564 5.49 -24.65 26.36
N VAL A 565 6.32 -24.32 27.33
CA VAL A 565 7.02 -25.31 28.20
C VAL A 565 6.01 -26.12 29.02
N ASN A 566 5.00 -25.48 29.60
CA ASN A 566 3.91 -26.14 30.30
C ASN A 566 3.16 -27.11 29.38
N TYR A 567 2.81 -26.65 28.16
CA TYR A 567 2.16 -27.50 27.16
C TYR A 567 2.98 -28.75 26.81
N ILE A 568 4.30 -28.60 26.63
CA ILE A 568 5.22 -29.74 26.37
C ILE A 568 5.19 -30.72 27.51
N ASN A 569 5.27 -30.24 28.76
CA ASN A 569 5.29 -31.08 29.96
C ASN A 569 3.96 -31.79 30.20
N GLU A 570 2.83 -31.17 29.90
CA GLU A 570 1.48 -31.73 30.04
C GLU A 570 1.12 -32.73 28.91
N ASN A 571 1.82 -32.67 27.77
CA ASN A 571 1.57 -33.50 26.59
C ASN A 571 2.81 -34.33 26.17
N PRO A 572 3.36 -35.20 27.06
CA PRO A 572 4.63 -35.90 26.80
C PRO A 572 4.57 -36.88 25.63
N GLY A 573 3.38 -37.17 25.09
CA GLY A 573 3.20 -38.00 23.89
C GLY A 573 3.26 -37.24 22.58
N GLN A 574 3.25 -35.92 22.64
CA GLN A 574 3.33 -35.03 21.46
C GLN A 574 4.76 -34.47 21.36
N ASP A 575 5.57 -35.06 20.48
CA ASP A 575 6.92 -34.56 20.24
C ASP A 575 6.88 -33.39 19.25
N ILE A 576 6.72 -32.16 19.74
CA ILE A 576 6.69 -30.93 18.93
C ILE A 576 7.97 -30.73 18.11
N PHE A 577 9.08 -31.41 18.44
CA PHE A 577 10.36 -31.30 17.75
C PHE A 577 10.49 -32.27 16.56
N LYS A 578 9.64 -33.30 16.49
CA LYS A 578 9.65 -34.31 15.42
C LYS A 578 8.43 -34.28 14.52
N THR A 579 7.30 -33.84 15.04
CA THR A 579 6.05 -33.82 14.31
C THR A 579 5.97 -32.57 13.45
N ASP A 580 5.53 -32.72 12.20
CA ASP A 580 5.18 -31.55 11.40
C ASP A 580 4.15 -30.71 12.16
N ILE A 581 4.50 -29.49 12.49
CA ILE A 581 3.69 -28.64 13.35
C ILE A 581 2.32 -28.35 12.71
N ARG A 582 2.25 -28.39 11.36
CA ARG A 582 0.97 -28.29 10.61
C ARG A 582 0.01 -29.45 10.93
N THR A 583 0.53 -30.57 11.43
CA THR A 583 -0.25 -31.76 11.79
C THR A 583 -0.51 -31.88 13.29
N LEU A 584 0.11 -31.04 14.15
CA LEU A 584 -0.19 -30.96 15.58
C LEU A 584 -1.55 -30.29 15.79
N ARG A 585 -2.62 -31.02 15.50
CA ARG A 585 -4.00 -30.59 15.70
C ARG A 585 -4.58 -31.33 16.88
N SER A 586 -5.32 -30.63 17.73
CA SER A 586 -6.31 -31.35 18.55
C SER A 586 -7.38 -31.90 17.63
N SER A 587 -8.02 -33.00 17.99
CA SER A 587 -9.10 -33.62 17.20
C SER A 587 -10.31 -32.71 16.92
N ASN A 588 -10.34 -31.51 17.50
CA ASN A 588 -11.39 -30.51 17.38
C ASN A 588 -10.92 -29.21 16.71
N ASP A 589 -9.65 -29.09 16.29
CA ASP A 589 -9.14 -27.87 15.67
C ASP A 589 -9.70 -27.71 14.25
N LYS A 590 -10.60 -26.76 14.07
CA LYS A 590 -10.92 -26.24 12.74
C LYS A 590 -9.72 -25.42 12.25
N VAL A 591 -9.39 -25.55 10.97
CA VAL A 591 -8.32 -24.75 10.34
C VAL A 591 -8.78 -23.31 10.26
N ASN A 592 -7.91 -22.37 10.61
CA ASN A 592 -8.13 -20.97 10.32
C ASN A 592 -8.20 -20.80 8.78
N PRO A 593 -9.30 -20.28 8.22
CA PRO A 593 -9.43 -20.13 6.76
C PRO A 593 -8.31 -19.30 6.13
N VAL A 594 -7.80 -18.28 6.84
CA VAL A 594 -6.66 -17.47 6.36
C VAL A 594 -5.41 -18.34 6.23
N GLU A 595 -5.08 -19.13 7.26
CA GLU A 595 -3.95 -20.06 7.25
C GLU A 595 -4.08 -21.10 6.13
N GLU A 596 -5.29 -21.58 5.88
CA GLU A 596 -5.56 -22.50 4.78
C GLU A 596 -5.22 -21.90 3.41
N TYR A 597 -5.70 -20.68 3.13
CA TYR A 597 -5.42 -20.00 1.87
C TYR A 597 -3.95 -19.55 1.76
N GLU A 598 -3.32 -19.12 2.85
CA GLU A 598 -1.87 -18.84 2.87
C GLU A 598 -1.07 -20.07 2.46
N ASN A 599 -1.38 -21.23 3.03
CA ASN A 599 -0.70 -22.48 2.70
C ASN A 599 -0.94 -22.88 1.23
N GLN A 600 -2.18 -22.80 0.73
CA GLN A 600 -2.49 -23.10 -0.67
C GLN A 600 -1.70 -22.22 -1.64
N LEU A 601 -1.61 -20.92 -1.36
CA LEU A 601 -0.86 -20.00 -2.23
C LEU A 601 0.65 -20.24 -2.12
N ASN A 602 1.18 -20.48 -0.91
CA ASN A 602 2.60 -20.79 -0.71
C ASN A 602 3.01 -22.08 -1.42
N ASP A 603 2.23 -23.17 -1.27
CA ASP A 603 2.47 -24.44 -1.95
C ASP A 603 2.46 -24.27 -3.48
N TRP A 604 1.55 -23.43 -3.99
CA TRP A 604 1.49 -23.13 -5.42
C TRP A 604 2.69 -22.30 -5.91
N LEU A 605 3.13 -21.31 -5.15
CA LEU A 605 4.32 -20.51 -5.44
C LEU A 605 5.59 -21.36 -5.46
N GLU A 606 5.75 -22.28 -4.49
CA GLU A 606 6.85 -23.22 -4.43
C GLU A 606 6.83 -24.17 -5.66
N ALA A 607 5.68 -24.74 -6.00
CA ALA A 607 5.53 -25.61 -7.17
C ALA A 607 5.86 -24.90 -8.50
N ASN A 608 5.76 -23.58 -8.56
CA ASN A 608 6.09 -22.76 -9.73
C ASN A 608 7.48 -22.10 -9.66
N GLY A 609 8.31 -22.49 -8.68
CA GLY A 609 9.70 -22.06 -8.56
C GLY A 609 9.87 -20.58 -8.19
N VAL A 610 8.99 -20.04 -7.37
CA VAL A 610 9.07 -18.67 -6.83
C VAL A 610 9.77 -18.64 -5.48
N LYS A 611 9.69 -19.74 -4.72
CA LYS A 611 10.35 -19.95 -3.42
C LYS A 611 11.32 -21.10 -3.49
#